data_88e39c9e6a45f7021fed7c47da862091
#
_entry.id   88e39c9e6a45f7021fed7c47da862091
#
_cell.length_a   1.000
_cell.length_b   1.000
_cell.length_c   1.000
_cell.angle_alpha   90.00
_cell.angle_beta   90.00
_cell.angle_gamma   90.00
#
_symmetry.space_group_name_H-M   'P 1'
#
loop_
_entity.id
_entity.type
_entity.pdbx_description
1 polymer ?
#
loop_
_entity_poly.entity_id
_entity_poly.type
_entity_poly.pdbx_seq_one_letter_code
_entity_poly.pdbx_strand_id
1 'polypeptide(L)'
;MTNGTDYRAILASDTPLIDVRAPVEFSQSAMPAAINQPLMNDEERAAVGTCYKRQGPEAALALGHKLVQGDLRASRTQAWLEACARYPHGYLCCARGGQRSHIVQQWLKEAGVDYPLIVGGYKALRQAAIQATDELVQRPIVLIGGCTGNGKTQLVCSRPDGIDLEGLAHHRGSSFGRTLQDQHPQATFENHLAVSLLKKAEQQTRWVLEDEGHMIGANHLPESLRLRMAQSPLAVVEDPFDVRLERLREEYFDRMYRDFIAAYGEEKGWQAYGEYLHHGLFAIRRRLGLQRFAQLTERLDEALVQQQRTASTEAHFAWLVPLLEEYYDPMYRYQLGKKAGKILFRGSWQEVAAWLAK
;
A
#
# COMPACT_ATOMS: atom_id res chain seq x y z
N MET A 1 18.33 14.70 23.62
CA MET A 1 18.02 13.36 23.03
C MET A 1 19.10 13.00 22.00
N THR A 2 19.37 11.70 21.80
CA THR A 2 20.37 11.23 20.81
C THR A 2 19.76 11.09 19.43
N ASN A 3 20.50 11.44 18.39
CA ASN A 3 20.07 11.26 17.00
C ASN A 3 19.91 9.78 16.64
N GLY A 4 18.93 9.47 15.79
CA GLY A 4 18.58 8.10 15.41
C GLY A 4 19.58 7.49 14.42
N THR A 5 20.14 6.33 14.78
CA THR A 5 21.05 5.53 13.95
C THR A 5 20.64 4.07 13.87
N ASP A 6 19.81 3.58 14.78
CA ASP A 6 19.22 2.25 14.70
C ASP A 6 17.97 2.26 13.82
N TYR A 7 18.20 2.26 12.51
CA TYR A 7 17.11 2.37 11.53
C TYR A 7 16.11 1.20 11.59
N ARG A 8 16.59 -0.01 11.90
CA ARG A 8 15.71 -1.19 11.98
C ARG A 8 14.77 -1.10 13.17
N ALA A 9 15.27 -0.74 14.35
CA ALA A 9 14.43 -0.56 15.53
C ALA A 9 13.42 0.59 15.31
N ILE A 10 13.85 1.72 14.72
CA ILE A 10 12.99 2.86 14.40
C ILE A 10 11.86 2.45 13.46
N LEU A 11 12.14 1.66 12.41
CA LEU A 11 11.14 1.18 11.45
C LEU A 11 10.21 0.13 12.07
N ALA A 12 10.74 -0.80 12.87
CA ALA A 12 9.95 -1.87 13.49
C ALA A 12 8.98 -1.38 14.55
N SER A 13 9.33 -0.29 15.27
CA SER A 13 8.53 0.27 16.37
C SER A 13 7.53 1.35 15.95
N ASP A 14 7.35 1.61 14.64
CA ASP A 14 6.55 2.74 14.13
C ASP A 14 6.94 4.08 14.77
N THR A 15 8.22 4.26 15.05
CA THR A 15 8.68 5.51 15.63
C THR A 15 8.28 6.68 14.72
N PRO A 16 7.56 7.69 15.24
CA PRO A 16 7.06 8.79 14.42
C PRO A 16 8.21 9.58 13.77
N LEU A 17 8.04 9.92 12.50
CA LEU A 17 9.00 10.70 11.73
C LEU A 17 8.34 12.00 11.28
N ILE A 18 8.92 13.13 11.63
CA ILE A 18 8.53 14.44 11.12
C ILE A 18 9.41 14.72 9.89
N ASP A 19 8.85 14.47 8.71
CA ASP A 19 9.57 14.62 7.45
C ASP A 19 9.46 16.06 6.95
N VAL A 20 10.60 16.75 6.94
CA VAL A 20 10.72 18.16 6.54
C VAL A 20 11.05 18.34 5.06
N ARG A 21 10.94 17.28 4.26
CA ARG A 21 11.07 17.38 2.79
C ARG A 21 9.88 18.13 2.21
N ALA A 22 10.06 18.67 1.01
CA ALA A 22 8.96 19.30 0.27
C ALA A 22 7.84 18.28 -0.03
N PRO A 23 6.56 18.73 -0.16
CA PRO A 23 5.43 17.84 -0.38
C PRO A 23 5.61 16.90 -1.57
N VAL A 24 6.16 17.37 -2.70
CA VAL A 24 6.44 16.55 -3.87
C VAL A 24 7.44 15.42 -3.61
N GLU A 25 8.44 15.64 -2.75
CA GLU A 25 9.40 14.60 -2.37
C GLU A 25 8.75 13.55 -1.46
N PHE A 26 7.90 14.01 -0.55
CA PHE A 26 7.17 13.14 0.38
C PHE A 26 6.11 12.30 -0.35
N SER A 27 5.33 12.88 -1.25
CA SER A 27 4.30 12.17 -2.01
C SER A 27 4.87 11.08 -2.92
N GLN A 28 6.10 11.24 -3.43
CA GLN A 28 6.77 10.22 -4.24
C GLN A 28 7.31 9.05 -3.41
N SER A 29 7.61 9.27 -2.14
CA SER A 29 8.15 8.21 -1.28
C SER A 29 8.09 8.61 0.20
N ALA A 30 7.36 7.87 1.01
CA ALA A 30 7.23 8.09 2.45
C ALA A 30 7.55 6.83 3.26
N MET A 31 7.93 7.00 4.53
CA MET A 31 7.92 5.92 5.52
C MET A 31 6.52 5.82 6.14
N PRO A 32 6.04 4.61 6.55
CA PRO A 32 4.69 4.44 7.07
C PRO A 32 4.34 5.34 8.26
N ALA A 33 5.27 5.53 9.19
CA ALA A 33 5.07 6.36 10.39
C ALA A 33 5.46 7.83 10.19
N ALA A 34 5.62 8.31 8.94
CA ALA A 34 6.03 9.68 8.66
C ALA A 34 4.85 10.61 8.43
N ILE A 35 4.95 11.81 9.00
CA ILE A 35 4.09 12.96 8.68
C ILE A 35 4.90 14.02 7.95
N ASN A 36 4.31 14.67 6.97
CA ASN A 36 5.00 15.74 6.24
C ASN A 36 4.74 17.10 6.91
N GLN A 37 5.82 17.71 7.40
CA GLN A 37 5.84 19.09 7.91
C GLN A 37 6.99 19.84 7.23
N PRO A 38 6.80 20.31 5.99
CA PRO A 38 7.88 20.73 5.12
C PRO A 38 8.57 22.03 5.59
N LEU A 39 9.90 22.06 5.50
CA LEU A 39 10.67 23.30 5.64
C LEU A 39 10.38 24.26 4.48
N MET A 40 10.22 23.72 3.28
CA MET A 40 9.94 24.45 2.05
C MET A 40 8.79 23.80 1.31
N ASN A 41 7.91 24.61 0.70
CA ASN A 41 6.96 24.11 -0.29
C ASN A 41 7.68 23.70 -1.60
N ASP A 42 6.94 23.23 -2.59
CA ASP A 42 7.51 22.71 -3.82
C ASP A 42 8.18 23.81 -4.68
N GLU A 43 7.61 25.00 -4.70
CA GLU A 43 8.15 26.16 -5.44
C GLU A 43 9.44 26.66 -4.79
N GLU A 44 9.46 26.85 -3.48
CA GLU A 44 10.63 27.26 -2.72
C GLU A 44 11.77 26.24 -2.87
N ARG A 45 11.42 24.94 -2.77
CA ARG A 45 12.38 23.86 -2.97
C ARG A 45 12.96 23.85 -4.38
N ALA A 46 12.14 24.10 -5.40
CA ALA A 46 12.57 24.18 -6.80
C ALA A 46 13.51 25.38 -7.01
N ALA A 47 13.16 26.56 -6.46
CA ALA A 47 13.99 27.75 -6.52
C ALA A 47 15.35 27.55 -5.86
N VAL A 48 15.39 27.02 -4.61
CA VAL A 48 16.62 26.72 -3.89
C VAL A 48 17.44 25.65 -4.62
N GLY A 49 16.81 24.61 -5.16
CA GLY A 49 17.49 23.58 -5.94
C GLY A 49 18.13 24.11 -7.23
N THR A 50 17.47 25.04 -7.91
CA THR A 50 18.00 25.72 -9.10
C THR A 50 19.17 26.64 -8.74
N CYS A 51 19.04 27.40 -7.65
CA CYS A 51 20.11 28.24 -7.13
C CYS A 51 21.35 27.41 -6.76
N TYR A 52 21.15 26.28 -6.07
CA TYR A 52 22.24 25.35 -5.74
C TYR A 52 23.03 24.90 -6.97
N LYS A 53 22.33 24.51 -8.05
CA LYS A 53 22.96 24.05 -9.30
C LYS A 53 23.71 25.16 -10.03
N ARG A 54 23.24 26.41 -9.96
CA ARG A 54 23.80 27.54 -10.71
C ARG A 54 24.86 28.33 -9.93
N GLN A 55 24.69 28.48 -8.62
CA GLN A 55 25.44 29.42 -7.79
C GLN A 55 26.12 28.75 -6.57
N GLY A 56 25.88 27.43 -6.38
CA GLY A 56 26.51 26.67 -5.31
C GLY A 56 25.73 26.68 -3.97
N PRO A 57 26.28 25.99 -2.96
CA PRO A 57 25.60 25.73 -1.71
C PRO A 57 25.34 26.98 -0.85
N GLU A 58 26.27 27.93 -0.80
CA GLU A 58 26.13 29.14 0.01
C GLU A 58 25.01 30.05 -0.48
N ALA A 59 24.93 30.30 -1.80
CA ALA A 59 23.86 31.07 -2.40
C ALA A 59 22.49 30.40 -2.21
N ALA A 60 22.42 29.08 -2.33
CA ALA A 60 21.20 28.32 -2.10
C ALA A 60 20.73 28.41 -0.64
N LEU A 61 21.66 28.36 0.32
CA LEU A 61 21.37 28.52 1.75
C LEU A 61 20.81 29.90 2.04
N ALA A 62 21.49 30.96 1.54
CA ALA A 62 21.05 32.33 1.69
C ALA A 62 19.66 32.56 1.08
N LEU A 63 19.41 32.00 -0.11
CA LEU A 63 18.07 32.05 -0.75
C LEU A 63 17.02 31.33 0.11
N GLY A 64 17.33 30.14 0.65
CA GLY A 64 16.42 29.39 1.52
C GLY A 64 16.01 30.19 2.76
N HIS A 65 16.96 30.83 3.43
CA HIS A 65 16.66 31.71 4.57
C HIS A 65 15.86 32.95 4.18
N LYS A 66 16.09 33.51 2.98
CA LYS A 66 15.32 34.64 2.48
C LYS A 66 13.86 34.24 2.14
N LEU A 67 13.65 33.06 1.61
CA LEU A 67 12.30 32.56 1.29
C LEU A 67 11.52 32.18 2.55
N VAL A 68 12.18 31.60 3.55
CA VAL A 68 11.54 31.13 4.78
C VAL A 68 11.97 32.02 5.96
N GLN A 69 11.35 33.22 6.05
CA GLN A 69 11.64 34.22 7.11
C GLN A 69 10.35 34.85 7.65
N GLY A 70 10.47 35.68 8.68
CA GLY A 70 9.34 36.41 9.27
C GLY A 70 8.20 35.49 9.72
N ASP A 71 6.98 35.89 9.41
CA ASP A 71 5.75 35.17 9.78
C ASP A 71 5.69 33.75 9.23
N LEU A 72 6.24 33.51 8.03
CA LEU A 72 6.30 32.18 7.45
C LEU A 72 7.19 31.24 8.26
N ARG A 73 8.36 31.71 8.70
CA ARG A 73 9.23 30.97 9.62
C ARG A 73 8.51 30.69 10.93
N ALA A 74 7.86 31.69 11.50
CA ALA A 74 7.16 31.57 12.77
C ALA A 74 6.02 30.52 12.67
N SER A 75 5.21 30.59 11.62
CA SER A 75 4.12 29.64 11.37
C SER A 75 4.61 28.19 11.20
N ARG A 76 5.69 27.98 10.41
CA ARG A 76 6.27 26.64 10.23
C ARG A 76 6.90 26.12 11.53
N THR A 77 7.58 26.98 12.29
CA THR A 77 8.13 26.61 13.60
C THR A 77 7.02 26.16 14.55
N GLN A 78 5.89 26.90 14.59
CA GLN A 78 4.74 26.53 15.41
C GLN A 78 4.19 25.15 15.02
N ALA A 79 4.05 24.86 13.72
CA ALA A 79 3.59 23.54 13.24
C ALA A 79 4.54 22.41 13.67
N TRP A 80 5.85 22.63 13.65
CA TRP A 80 6.82 21.64 14.15
C TRP A 80 6.75 21.47 15.65
N LEU A 81 6.56 22.55 16.42
CA LEU A 81 6.38 22.46 17.89
C LEU A 81 5.16 21.61 18.24
N GLU A 82 4.05 21.81 17.54
CA GLU A 82 2.82 21.00 17.70
C GLU A 82 3.05 19.53 17.32
N ALA A 83 3.78 19.28 16.23
CA ALA A 83 4.15 17.93 15.82
C ALA A 83 5.08 17.25 16.84
N CYS A 84 6.08 17.96 17.36
CA CYS A 84 6.97 17.46 18.42
C CYS A 84 6.23 17.17 19.72
N ALA A 85 5.26 18.01 20.11
CA ALA A 85 4.43 17.79 21.29
C ALA A 85 3.52 16.55 21.12
N ARG A 86 3.00 16.34 19.90
CA ARG A 86 2.18 15.14 19.57
C ARG A 86 3.01 13.85 19.54
N TYR A 87 4.27 13.94 19.15
CA TYR A 87 5.18 12.81 18.96
C TYR A 87 6.49 12.97 19.74
N PRO A 88 6.46 12.96 21.08
CA PRO A 88 7.61 13.33 21.91
C PRO A 88 8.82 12.39 21.75
N HIS A 89 8.65 11.20 21.21
CA HIS A 89 9.69 10.20 20.97
C HIS A 89 10.03 9.99 19.49
N GLY A 90 9.64 10.93 18.63
CA GLY A 90 9.89 10.86 17.20
C GLY A 90 11.25 11.44 16.80
N TYR A 91 11.47 11.52 15.49
CA TYR A 91 12.68 12.08 14.88
C TYR A 91 12.33 13.02 13.74
N LEU A 92 13.13 14.10 13.58
CA LEU A 92 13.15 14.88 12.34
C LEU A 92 13.82 14.07 11.22
N CYS A 93 13.28 14.17 10.02
CA CYS A 93 13.84 13.52 8.86
C CYS A 93 13.84 14.47 7.66
N CYS A 94 14.95 14.53 6.92
CA CYS A 94 14.98 15.11 5.57
C CYS A 94 15.59 14.09 4.58
N ALA A 95 15.85 14.47 3.34
CA ALA A 95 16.30 13.52 2.31
C ALA A 95 17.59 12.75 2.68
N ARG A 96 18.58 13.44 3.25
CA ARG A 96 19.92 12.87 3.55
C ARG A 96 20.44 13.24 4.94
N GLY A 97 19.59 13.64 5.89
CA GLY A 97 20.04 14.10 7.21
C GLY A 97 20.97 15.31 7.17
N GLY A 98 20.82 16.16 6.14
CA GLY A 98 21.66 17.33 5.91
C GLY A 98 21.01 18.63 6.41
N GLN A 99 21.32 19.75 5.74
CA GLN A 99 20.97 21.11 6.16
C GLN A 99 19.50 21.30 6.56
N ARG A 100 18.53 20.73 5.80
CA ARG A 100 17.10 20.96 6.07
C ARG A 100 16.68 20.50 7.47
N SER A 101 17.05 19.28 7.86
CA SER A 101 16.72 18.77 9.21
C SER A 101 17.51 19.50 10.31
N HIS A 102 18.75 19.90 10.06
CA HIS A 102 19.53 20.67 11.02
C HIS A 102 19.00 22.10 11.22
N ILE A 103 18.53 22.77 10.15
CA ILE A 103 17.90 24.09 10.25
C ILE A 103 16.62 23.98 11.10
N VAL A 104 15.76 22.99 10.84
CA VAL A 104 14.55 22.78 11.64
C VAL A 104 14.89 22.45 13.09
N GLN A 105 15.86 21.58 13.33
CA GLN A 105 16.35 21.27 14.68
C GLN A 105 16.85 22.50 15.42
N GLN A 106 17.61 23.37 14.72
CA GLN A 106 18.10 24.61 15.30
C GLN A 106 16.94 25.56 15.67
N TRP A 107 15.96 25.73 14.80
CA TRP A 107 14.82 26.62 15.08
C TRP A 107 13.92 26.08 16.19
N LEU A 108 13.74 24.76 16.29
CA LEU A 108 13.08 24.13 17.44
C LEU A 108 13.84 24.38 18.74
N LYS A 109 15.20 24.29 18.72
CA LYS A 109 16.04 24.56 19.88
C LYS A 109 15.97 26.00 20.32
N GLU A 110 15.94 26.96 19.39
CA GLU A 110 15.70 28.37 19.66
C GLU A 110 14.33 28.63 20.32
N ALA A 111 13.33 27.80 19.99
CA ALA A 111 12.00 27.79 20.59
C ALA A 111 11.89 26.94 21.88
N GLY A 112 13.01 26.43 22.41
CA GLY A 112 13.08 25.70 23.68
C GLY A 112 12.84 24.18 23.59
N VAL A 113 12.78 23.59 22.38
CA VAL A 113 12.58 22.17 22.17
C VAL A 113 13.83 21.52 21.58
N ASP A 114 14.43 20.57 22.30
CA ASP A 114 15.52 19.73 21.80
C ASP A 114 14.95 18.45 21.21
N TYR A 115 14.89 18.37 19.86
CA TYR A 115 14.27 17.25 19.16
C TYR A 115 15.29 16.55 18.24
N PRO A 116 15.41 15.20 18.29
CA PRO A 116 16.46 14.49 17.58
C PRO A 116 16.12 14.33 16.10
N LEU A 117 17.14 14.02 15.29
CA LEU A 117 16.98 13.76 13.85
C LEU A 117 17.53 12.38 13.46
N ILE A 118 17.08 11.89 12.29
CA ILE A 118 17.63 10.69 11.67
C ILE A 118 18.96 11.03 10.99
N VAL A 119 20.04 10.41 11.43
CA VAL A 119 21.34 10.48 10.75
C VAL A 119 21.20 9.87 9.34
N GLY A 120 21.69 10.57 8.32
CA GLY A 120 21.52 10.12 6.91
C GLY A 120 20.11 10.28 6.36
N GLY A 121 19.11 10.63 7.18
CA GLY A 121 17.74 10.97 6.77
C GLY A 121 16.97 9.83 6.09
N TYR A 122 16.00 10.19 5.26
CA TYR A 122 15.15 9.26 4.50
C TYR A 122 15.98 8.24 3.68
N LYS A 123 17.10 8.70 3.09
CA LYS A 123 17.95 7.79 2.28
C LYS A 123 18.52 6.64 3.13
N ALA A 124 18.94 6.90 4.36
CA ALA A 124 19.46 5.88 5.26
C ALA A 124 18.33 4.92 5.71
N LEU A 125 17.16 5.44 6.09
CA LEU A 125 15.98 4.62 6.40
C LEU A 125 15.56 3.75 5.22
N ARG A 126 15.51 4.33 4.02
CA ARG A 126 15.15 3.58 2.79
C ARG A 126 16.14 2.47 2.49
N GLN A 127 17.44 2.72 2.65
CA GLN A 127 18.48 1.71 2.46
C GLN A 127 18.34 0.57 3.48
N ALA A 128 18.07 0.90 4.75
CA ALA A 128 17.82 -0.09 5.78
C ALA A 128 16.55 -0.90 5.51
N ALA A 129 15.49 -0.28 4.98
CA ALA A 129 14.27 -0.97 4.58
C ALA A 129 14.51 -1.97 3.43
N ILE A 130 15.26 -1.57 2.40
CA ILE A 130 15.64 -2.46 1.29
C ILE A 130 16.44 -3.66 1.81
N GLN A 131 17.49 -3.41 2.61
CA GLN A 131 18.33 -4.48 3.18
C GLN A 131 17.52 -5.42 4.08
N ALA A 132 16.62 -4.88 4.90
CA ALA A 132 15.73 -5.68 5.74
C ALA A 132 14.81 -6.57 4.89
N THR A 133 14.24 -6.04 3.80
CA THR A 133 13.42 -6.84 2.89
C THR A 133 14.23 -7.97 2.28
N ASP A 134 15.40 -7.68 1.68
CA ASP A 134 16.26 -8.68 1.03
C ASP A 134 16.69 -9.81 1.97
N GLU A 135 16.93 -9.49 3.25
CA GLU A 135 17.26 -10.48 4.29
C GLU A 135 16.05 -11.29 4.73
N LEU A 136 14.94 -10.60 5.09
CA LEU A 136 13.79 -11.24 5.71
C LEU A 136 12.97 -12.11 4.75
N VAL A 137 12.97 -11.81 3.45
CA VAL A 137 12.34 -12.65 2.44
C VAL A 137 13.07 -13.97 2.20
N GLN A 138 14.28 -14.17 2.74
CA GLN A 138 14.98 -15.46 2.68
C GLN A 138 14.38 -16.50 3.64
N ARG A 139 13.58 -16.08 4.61
CA ARG A 139 12.84 -17.01 5.48
C ARG A 139 11.92 -17.92 4.66
N PRO A 140 11.52 -19.09 5.20
CA PRO A 140 10.51 -19.93 4.56
C PRO A 140 9.24 -19.13 4.23
N ILE A 141 8.71 -19.32 3.02
CA ILE A 141 7.45 -18.73 2.58
C ILE A 141 6.48 -19.85 2.23
N VAL A 142 5.22 -19.70 2.62
CA VAL A 142 4.09 -20.49 2.12
C VAL A 142 3.15 -19.54 1.39
N LEU A 143 2.83 -19.86 0.13
CA LEU A 143 1.91 -19.09 -0.67
C LEU A 143 0.48 -19.62 -0.53
N ILE A 144 -0.49 -18.71 -0.52
CA ILE A 144 -1.91 -19.02 -0.51
C ILE A 144 -2.48 -18.78 -1.90
N GLY A 145 -2.80 -19.87 -2.59
CA GLY A 145 -3.44 -19.86 -3.89
C GLY A 145 -4.95 -20.16 -3.81
N GLY A 146 -5.61 -20.06 -4.94
CA GLY A 146 -7.05 -20.33 -5.07
C GLY A 146 -7.73 -19.30 -5.96
N CYS A 147 -8.91 -19.65 -6.47
CA CYS A 147 -9.71 -18.77 -7.32
C CYS A 147 -10.18 -17.50 -6.58
N THR A 148 -10.67 -16.52 -7.33
CA THR A 148 -11.29 -15.31 -6.79
C THR A 148 -12.44 -15.65 -5.83
N GLY A 149 -12.54 -14.94 -4.72
CA GLY A 149 -13.57 -15.16 -3.69
C GLY A 149 -13.25 -16.26 -2.67
N ASN A 150 -12.11 -16.96 -2.76
CA ASN A 150 -11.71 -17.98 -1.78
C ASN A 150 -11.22 -17.40 -0.44
N GLY A 151 -11.24 -16.09 -0.24
CA GLY A 151 -10.86 -15.47 1.04
C GLY A 151 -9.36 -15.57 1.38
N LYS A 152 -8.49 -15.60 0.36
CA LYS A 152 -7.02 -15.68 0.53
C LYS A 152 -6.49 -14.57 1.44
N THR A 153 -6.84 -13.33 1.13
CA THR A 153 -6.41 -12.14 1.89
C THR A 153 -6.91 -12.19 3.33
N GLN A 154 -8.18 -12.62 3.55
CA GLN A 154 -8.71 -12.82 4.89
C GLN A 154 -7.90 -13.86 5.67
N LEU A 155 -7.49 -14.96 5.02
CA LEU A 155 -6.66 -15.99 5.62
C LEU A 155 -5.27 -15.45 5.99
N VAL A 156 -4.62 -14.73 5.08
CA VAL A 156 -3.31 -14.11 5.33
C VAL A 156 -3.41 -13.09 6.47
N CYS A 157 -4.40 -12.20 6.45
CA CYS A 157 -4.61 -11.19 7.49
C CYS A 157 -4.93 -11.77 8.87
N SER A 158 -5.56 -12.95 8.94
CA SER A 158 -5.89 -13.61 10.21
C SER A 158 -4.67 -14.22 10.93
N ARG A 159 -3.50 -14.20 10.30
CA ARG A 159 -2.31 -14.89 10.78
C ARG A 159 -1.23 -13.95 11.29
N PRO A 160 -0.53 -14.30 12.37
CA PRO A 160 0.59 -13.51 12.87
C PRO A 160 1.78 -13.50 11.88
N ASP A 161 2.00 -14.59 11.13
CA ASP A 161 3.03 -14.74 10.10
C ASP A 161 2.57 -14.30 8.68
N GLY A 162 1.34 -13.80 8.55
CA GLY A 162 0.78 -13.32 7.29
C GLY A 162 1.30 -11.93 6.91
N ILE A 163 1.60 -11.72 5.64
CA ILE A 163 1.97 -10.42 5.06
C ILE A 163 0.97 -10.14 3.93
N ASP A 164 0.09 -9.19 4.15
CA ASP A 164 -0.96 -8.77 3.22
C ASP A 164 -0.38 -7.88 2.12
N LEU A 165 0.04 -8.49 1.02
CA LEU A 165 0.63 -7.76 -0.11
C LEU A 165 -0.38 -6.84 -0.81
N GLU A 166 -1.63 -7.27 -0.91
CA GLU A 166 -2.71 -6.49 -1.54
C GLU A 166 -3.05 -5.25 -0.70
N GLY A 167 -3.18 -5.41 0.61
CA GLY A 167 -3.42 -4.29 1.53
C GLY A 167 -2.26 -3.30 1.55
N LEU A 168 -1.00 -3.77 1.56
CA LEU A 168 0.18 -2.92 1.48
C LEU A 168 0.27 -2.14 0.16
N ALA A 169 -0.27 -2.68 -0.94
CA ALA A 169 -0.31 -2.03 -2.24
C ALA A 169 -1.52 -1.09 -2.42
N HIS A 170 -2.49 -1.09 -1.50
CA HIS A 170 -3.83 -0.49 -1.68
C HIS A 170 -4.51 -0.97 -2.98
N HIS A 171 -4.38 -2.28 -3.30
CA HIS A 171 -4.94 -2.85 -4.52
C HIS A 171 -5.10 -4.37 -4.40
N ARG A 172 -6.27 -4.91 -4.73
CA ARG A 172 -6.63 -6.32 -4.59
C ARG A 172 -6.17 -7.24 -5.74
N GLY A 173 -5.10 -6.94 -6.40
CA GLY A 173 -4.50 -7.82 -7.43
C GLY A 173 -5.32 -8.05 -8.72
N SER A 174 -6.63 -7.77 -8.73
CA SER A 174 -7.53 -8.02 -9.87
C SER A 174 -7.84 -6.76 -10.68
N SER A 175 -8.57 -6.89 -11.80
CA SER A 175 -9.06 -5.74 -12.57
C SER A 175 -10.05 -4.86 -11.78
N PHE A 176 -10.71 -5.44 -10.78
CA PHE A 176 -11.57 -4.76 -9.81
C PHE A 176 -10.81 -4.43 -8.51
N GLY A 177 -9.49 -4.48 -8.54
CA GLY A 177 -8.66 -4.37 -7.33
C GLY A 177 -8.48 -2.97 -6.79
N ARG A 178 -8.92 -1.92 -7.49
CA ARG A 178 -8.84 -0.55 -7.00
C ARG A 178 -9.62 -0.39 -5.69
N THR A 179 -9.07 0.41 -4.79
CA THR A 179 -9.74 0.84 -3.57
C THR A 179 -10.08 2.32 -3.66
N LEU A 180 -10.77 2.88 -2.65
CA LEU A 180 -11.01 4.32 -2.54
C LEU A 180 -9.73 5.14 -2.38
N GLN A 181 -8.70 4.52 -1.82
CA GLN A 181 -7.39 5.15 -1.69
C GLN A 181 -6.55 4.87 -2.93
N ASP A 182 -5.80 5.88 -3.36
CA ASP A 182 -4.83 5.70 -4.43
C ASP A 182 -3.75 4.70 -4.03
N GLN A 183 -3.22 3.98 -5.01
CA GLN A 183 -2.08 3.12 -4.79
C GLN A 183 -0.88 3.93 -4.33
N HIS A 184 -0.13 3.35 -3.41
CA HIS A 184 1.14 3.93 -3.01
C HIS A 184 2.11 4.03 -4.21
N PRO A 185 2.94 5.07 -4.26
CA PRO A 185 4.13 5.06 -5.12
C PRO A 185 5.01 3.85 -4.80
N GLN A 186 5.75 3.36 -5.78
CA GLN A 186 6.57 2.16 -5.65
C GLN A 186 7.44 2.13 -4.38
N ALA A 187 8.18 3.23 -4.12
CA ALA A 187 9.05 3.29 -2.96
C ALA A 187 8.29 3.27 -1.62
N THR A 188 7.09 3.85 -1.58
CA THR A 188 6.22 3.80 -0.39
C THR A 188 5.71 2.38 -0.15
N PHE A 189 5.21 1.70 -1.19
CA PHE A 189 4.81 0.29 -1.09
C PHE A 189 5.94 -0.60 -0.54
N GLU A 190 7.14 -0.47 -1.08
CA GLU A 190 8.30 -1.24 -0.61
C GLU A 190 8.70 -0.89 0.83
N ASN A 191 8.56 0.36 1.26
CA ASN A 191 8.77 0.77 2.64
C ASN A 191 7.74 0.14 3.58
N HIS A 192 6.46 0.11 3.19
CA HIS A 192 5.40 -0.56 3.93
C HIS A 192 5.66 -2.06 4.07
N LEU A 193 6.09 -2.72 2.99
CA LEU A 193 6.47 -4.13 3.01
C LEU A 193 7.63 -4.39 3.99
N ALA A 194 8.69 -3.60 3.92
CA ALA A 194 9.84 -3.72 4.82
C ALA A 194 9.45 -3.57 6.30
N VAL A 195 8.63 -2.56 6.61
CA VAL A 195 8.15 -2.32 7.97
C VAL A 195 7.25 -3.46 8.44
N SER A 196 6.35 -3.97 7.58
CA SER A 196 5.50 -5.12 7.92
C SER A 196 6.33 -6.37 8.25
N LEU A 197 7.38 -6.64 7.46
CA LEU A 197 8.32 -7.74 7.73
C LEU A 197 9.10 -7.53 9.05
N LEU A 198 9.65 -6.33 9.26
CA LEU A 198 10.44 -6.01 10.46
C LEU A 198 9.64 -6.17 11.74
N LYS A 199 8.39 -5.66 11.78
CA LYS A 199 7.51 -5.76 12.95
C LYS A 199 7.24 -7.20 13.40
N LYS A 200 7.22 -8.13 12.45
CA LYS A 200 6.91 -9.54 12.70
C LYS A 200 8.16 -10.39 12.85
N ALA A 201 9.32 -9.86 12.46
CA ALA A 201 10.56 -10.63 12.35
C ALA A 201 11.07 -11.25 13.66
N GLU A 202 10.82 -10.63 14.81
CA GLU A 202 11.24 -11.17 16.10
C GLU A 202 10.44 -12.41 16.54
N GLN A 203 9.16 -12.47 16.12
CA GLN A 203 8.22 -13.50 16.58
C GLN A 203 7.96 -14.58 15.52
N GLN A 204 8.24 -14.32 14.25
CA GLN A 204 7.90 -15.20 13.15
C GLN A 204 9.16 -15.67 12.40
N THR A 205 9.23 -16.97 12.13
CA THR A 205 10.34 -17.62 11.42
C THR A 205 10.00 -17.94 9.96
N ARG A 206 8.75 -17.77 9.55
CA ARG A 206 8.22 -17.98 8.20
C ARG A 206 7.24 -16.87 7.82
N TRP A 207 6.89 -16.81 6.54
CA TRP A 207 5.88 -15.89 6.02
C TRP A 207 4.78 -16.64 5.30
N VAL A 208 3.55 -16.14 5.41
CA VAL A 208 2.39 -16.58 4.63
C VAL A 208 1.93 -15.41 3.79
N LEU A 209 1.89 -15.57 2.46
CA LEU A 209 1.60 -14.53 1.47
C LEU A 209 0.53 -15.01 0.50
N GLU A 210 -0.19 -14.09 -0.12
CA GLU A 210 -0.99 -14.42 -1.31
C GLU A 210 -0.07 -14.83 -2.48
N ASP A 211 -0.54 -15.77 -3.31
CA ASP A 211 0.13 -16.18 -4.55
C ASP A 211 -0.07 -15.13 -5.65
N GLU A 212 0.54 -13.97 -5.46
CA GLU A 212 0.47 -12.86 -6.39
C GLU A 212 1.49 -12.97 -7.53
N GLY A 213 1.18 -12.24 -8.62
CA GLY A 213 2.10 -12.09 -9.75
C GLY A 213 3.28 -11.18 -9.43
N HIS A 214 4.00 -10.75 -10.46
CA HIS A 214 5.11 -9.80 -10.29
C HIS A 214 4.63 -8.36 -10.04
N MET A 215 3.36 -8.08 -10.26
CA MET A 215 2.73 -6.78 -10.05
C MET A 215 1.41 -6.92 -9.29
N ILE A 216 1.14 -5.96 -8.40
CA ILE A 216 -0.14 -5.75 -7.73
C ILE A 216 -0.61 -4.35 -8.13
N GLY A 217 -1.55 -4.27 -9.09
CA GLY A 217 -1.89 -3.02 -9.74
C GLY A 217 -0.68 -2.39 -10.43
N ALA A 218 -0.25 -1.21 -10.01
CA ALA A 218 0.91 -0.49 -10.54
C ALA A 218 2.23 -0.79 -9.78
N ASN A 219 2.16 -1.48 -8.63
CA ASN A 219 3.35 -1.76 -7.82
C ASN A 219 3.99 -3.09 -8.22
N HIS A 220 5.31 -3.07 -8.37
CA HIS A 220 6.13 -4.26 -8.58
C HIS A 220 6.57 -4.87 -7.24
N LEU A 221 6.53 -6.20 -7.14
CA LEU A 221 7.15 -6.88 -6.01
C LEU A 221 8.68 -6.74 -6.10
N PRO A 222 9.38 -6.51 -4.96
CA PRO A 222 10.84 -6.56 -4.93
C PRO A 222 11.36 -7.85 -5.55
N GLU A 223 12.44 -7.75 -6.33
CA GLU A 223 12.96 -8.90 -7.08
C GLU A 223 13.37 -10.07 -6.17
N SER A 224 13.95 -9.78 -5.01
CA SER A 224 14.31 -10.80 -4.01
C SER A 224 13.07 -11.56 -3.51
N LEU A 225 11.96 -10.86 -3.22
CA LEU A 225 10.69 -11.48 -2.83
C LEU A 225 10.11 -12.30 -3.98
N ARG A 226 10.05 -11.76 -5.19
CA ARG A 226 9.53 -12.44 -6.37
C ARG A 226 10.26 -13.77 -6.65
N LEU A 227 11.58 -13.76 -6.60
CA LEU A 227 12.40 -14.95 -6.78
C LEU A 227 12.16 -15.99 -5.69
N ARG A 228 12.02 -15.55 -4.45
CA ARG A 228 11.73 -16.44 -3.33
C ARG A 228 10.33 -17.05 -3.44
N MET A 229 9.30 -16.25 -3.75
CA MET A 229 7.93 -16.73 -3.99
C MET A 229 7.89 -17.76 -5.13
N ALA A 230 8.64 -17.53 -6.20
CA ALA A 230 8.71 -18.46 -7.33
C ALA A 230 9.21 -19.87 -6.95
N GLN A 231 9.93 -20.02 -5.85
CA GLN A 231 10.44 -21.31 -5.33
C GLN A 231 9.62 -21.86 -4.16
N SER A 232 8.67 -21.06 -3.64
CA SER A 232 7.95 -21.37 -2.40
C SER A 232 6.83 -22.38 -2.63
N PRO A 233 6.50 -23.20 -1.62
CA PRO A 233 5.35 -24.10 -1.64
C PRO A 233 4.03 -23.31 -1.60
N LEU A 234 2.97 -23.99 -2.03
CA LEU A 234 1.63 -23.45 -2.19
C LEU A 234 0.61 -24.25 -1.38
N ALA A 235 -0.25 -23.59 -0.64
CA ALA A 235 -1.51 -24.13 -0.13
C ALA A 235 -2.67 -23.48 -0.89
N VAL A 236 -3.63 -24.30 -1.34
CA VAL A 236 -4.73 -23.85 -2.21
C VAL A 236 -6.05 -23.90 -1.47
N VAL A 237 -6.72 -22.76 -1.39
CA VAL A 237 -8.08 -22.66 -0.85
C VAL A 237 -9.09 -22.98 -1.96
N GLU A 238 -9.96 -23.94 -1.69
CA GLU A 238 -10.97 -24.45 -2.63
C GLU A 238 -12.34 -24.51 -1.92
N ASP A 239 -12.95 -23.35 -1.69
CA ASP A 239 -14.32 -23.28 -1.17
C ASP A 239 -15.36 -23.49 -2.27
N PRO A 240 -16.59 -23.93 -1.91
CA PRO A 240 -17.72 -24.04 -2.83
C PRO A 240 -18.01 -22.72 -3.55
N PHE A 241 -18.54 -22.82 -4.77
CA PHE A 241 -18.76 -21.65 -5.63
C PHE A 241 -19.72 -20.62 -5.01
N ASP A 242 -20.79 -21.09 -4.37
CA ASP A 242 -21.78 -20.26 -3.67
C ASP A 242 -21.16 -19.49 -2.51
N VAL A 243 -20.28 -20.11 -1.72
CA VAL A 243 -19.54 -19.45 -0.63
C VAL A 243 -18.62 -18.36 -1.17
N ARG A 244 -17.95 -18.62 -2.28
CA ARG A 244 -17.08 -17.65 -2.96
C ARG A 244 -17.89 -16.47 -3.50
N LEU A 245 -19.03 -16.75 -4.11
CA LEU A 245 -19.93 -15.77 -4.71
C LEU A 245 -20.46 -14.80 -3.64
N GLU A 246 -20.83 -15.34 -2.49
CA GLU A 246 -21.31 -14.53 -1.36
C GLU A 246 -20.23 -13.61 -0.77
N ARG A 247 -19.00 -14.08 -0.63
CA ARG A 247 -17.87 -13.22 -0.23
C ARG A 247 -17.62 -12.10 -1.22
N LEU A 248 -17.71 -12.40 -2.52
CA LEU A 248 -17.54 -11.39 -3.57
C LEU A 248 -18.66 -10.36 -3.55
N ARG A 249 -19.91 -10.80 -3.29
CA ARG A 249 -21.04 -9.88 -3.11
C ARG A 249 -20.78 -8.91 -1.97
N GLU A 250 -20.48 -9.44 -0.79
CA GLU A 250 -20.18 -8.60 0.40
C GLU A 250 -19.01 -7.64 0.15
N GLU A 251 -17.96 -8.11 -0.51
CA GLU A 251 -16.75 -7.33 -0.69
C GLU A 251 -16.88 -6.26 -1.78
N TYR A 252 -17.35 -6.63 -2.99
CA TYR A 252 -17.33 -5.74 -4.15
C TYR A 252 -18.62 -4.94 -4.33
N PHE A 253 -19.74 -5.43 -3.79
CA PHE A 253 -21.02 -4.74 -3.97
C PHE A 253 -21.49 -4.09 -2.67
N ASP A 254 -21.58 -4.86 -1.58
CA ASP A 254 -22.13 -4.30 -0.34
C ASP A 254 -21.17 -3.33 0.35
N ARG A 255 -19.92 -3.76 0.58
CA ARG A 255 -18.89 -2.94 1.26
C ARG A 255 -18.41 -1.78 0.39
N MET A 256 -18.00 -2.07 -0.85
CA MET A 256 -17.52 -1.00 -1.74
C MET A 256 -18.58 0.07 -1.98
N TYR A 257 -19.83 -0.31 -2.20
CA TYR A 257 -20.92 0.65 -2.30
C TYR A 257 -21.01 1.55 -1.08
N ARG A 258 -21.07 0.97 0.14
CA ARG A 258 -21.09 1.73 1.39
C ARG A 258 -19.90 2.67 1.53
N ASP A 259 -18.71 2.20 1.18
CA ASP A 259 -17.47 2.99 1.27
C ASP A 259 -17.51 4.20 0.31
N PHE A 260 -17.99 4.02 -0.94
CA PHE A 260 -18.18 5.12 -1.88
C PHE A 260 -19.20 6.15 -1.42
N ILE A 261 -20.34 5.68 -0.89
CA ILE A 261 -21.37 6.59 -0.33
C ILE A 261 -20.83 7.36 0.87
N ALA A 262 -20.13 6.70 1.78
CA ALA A 262 -19.53 7.35 2.95
C ALA A 262 -18.47 8.40 2.56
N ALA A 263 -17.70 8.16 1.51
CA ALA A 263 -16.64 9.08 1.07
C ALA A 263 -17.15 10.29 0.28
N TYR A 264 -18.17 10.11 -0.57
CA TYR A 264 -18.59 11.12 -1.55
C TYR A 264 -20.04 11.57 -1.43
N GLY A 265 -20.83 10.99 -0.52
CA GLY A 265 -22.28 11.19 -0.41
C GLY A 265 -23.09 10.37 -1.42
N GLU A 266 -24.42 10.35 -1.29
CA GLU A 266 -25.29 9.43 -2.04
C GLU A 266 -25.14 9.57 -3.56
N GLU A 267 -25.29 10.76 -4.13
CA GLU A 267 -25.31 10.97 -5.59
C GLU A 267 -23.93 10.72 -6.22
N LYS A 268 -22.89 11.39 -5.72
CA LYS A 268 -21.53 11.26 -6.25
C LYS A 268 -20.93 9.89 -5.92
N GLY A 269 -21.24 9.34 -4.75
CA GLY A 269 -20.79 8.02 -4.35
C GLY A 269 -21.39 6.92 -5.23
N TRP A 270 -22.68 7.04 -5.58
CA TRP A 270 -23.33 6.13 -6.52
C TRP A 270 -22.68 6.19 -7.91
N GLN A 271 -22.45 7.38 -8.43
CA GLN A 271 -21.78 7.55 -9.72
C GLN A 271 -20.37 6.93 -9.71
N ALA A 272 -19.56 7.27 -8.70
CA ALA A 272 -18.20 6.76 -8.57
C ALA A 272 -18.14 5.23 -8.39
N TYR A 273 -19.11 4.65 -7.68
CA TYR A 273 -19.26 3.20 -7.57
C TYR A 273 -19.59 2.54 -8.92
N GLY A 274 -20.51 3.09 -9.69
CA GLY A 274 -20.81 2.62 -11.05
C GLY A 274 -19.57 2.70 -11.96
N GLU A 275 -18.86 3.82 -11.94
CA GLU A 275 -17.60 4.01 -12.70
C GLU A 275 -16.53 2.99 -12.29
N TYR A 276 -16.41 2.68 -11.01
CA TYR A 276 -15.51 1.65 -10.48
C TYR A 276 -15.80 0.27 -11.09
N LEU A 277 -17.05 -0.18 -11.10
CA LEU A 277 -17.44 -1.47 -11.66
C LEU A 277 -17.19 -1.53 -13.17
N HIS A 278 -17.59 -0.50 -13.91
CA HIS A 278 -17.35 -0.39 -15.36
C HIS A 278 -15.84 -0.39 -15.67
N HIS A 279 -15.04 0.33 -14.88
CA HIS A 279 -13.60 0.37 -15.07
C HIS A 279 -12.97 -1.02 -14.91
N GLY A 280 -13.38 -1.78 -13.89
CA GLY A 280 -12.91 -3.15 -13.67
C GLY A 280 -13.19 -4.07 -14.86
N LEU A 281 -14.41 -4.00 -15.41
CA LEU A 281 -14.79 -4.78 -16.57
C LEU A 281 -14.07 -4.31 -17.85
N PHE A 282 -13.93 -2.99 -18.03
CA PHE A 282 -13.22 -2.41 -19.16
C PHE A 282 -11.73 -2.77 -19.20
N ALA A 283 -11.08 -2.91 -18.05
CA ALA A 283 -9.67 -3.26 -17.96
C ALA A 283 -9.35 -4.63 -18.60
N ILE A 284 -10.30 -5.54 -18.59
CA ILE A 284 -10.15 -6.91 -19.16
C ILE A 284 -10.84 -7.10 -20.52
N ARG A 285 -11.42 -6.06 -21.12
CA ARG A 285 -12.21 -6.15 -22.37
C ARG A 285 -11.49 -6.86 -23.53
N ARG A 286 -10.17 -6.65 -23.65
CA ARG A 286 -9.36 -7.30 -24.72
C ARG A 286 -9.22 -8.81 -24.50
N ARG A 287 -9.19 -9.27 -23.24
CA ARG A 287 -9.09 -10.68 -22.88
C ARG A 287 -10.44 -11.38 -22.95
N LEU A 288 -11.52 -10.65 -22.65
CA LEU A 288 -12.90 -11.16 -22.79
C LEU A 288 -13.34 -11.28 -24.25
N GLY A 289 -12.83 -10.41 -25.12
CA GLY A 289 -13.34 -10.20 -26.46
C GLY A 289 -14.54 -9.22 -26.46
N LEU A 290 -14.73 -8.50 -27.58
CA LEU A 290 -15.68 -7.39 -27.65
C LEU A 290 -17.14 -7.82 -27.43
N GLN A 291 -17.53 -8.98 -27.97
CA GLN A 291 -18.92 -9.46 -27.84
C GLN A 291 -19.27 -9.77 -26.38
N ARG A 292 -18.42 -10.56 -25.70
CA ARG A 292 -18.64 -10.91 -24.28
C ARG A 292 -18.57 -9.68 -23.39
N PHE A 293 -17.62 -8.78 -23.65
CA PHE A 293 -17.53 -7.51 -22.93
C PHE A 293 -18.83 -6.72 -23.04
N ALA A 294 -19.41 -6.58 -24.24
CA ALA A 294 -20.68 -5.88 -24.45
C ALA A 294 -21.82 -6.51 -23.66
N GLN A 295 -21.96 -7.84 -23.72
CA GLN A 295 -22.99 -8.58 -22.98
C GLN A 295 -22.87 -8.41 -21.46
N LEU A 296 -21.65 -8.48 -20.92
CA LEU A 296 -21.43 -8.31 -19.48
C LEU A 296 -21.66 -6.85 -19.06
N THR A 297 -21.34 -5.88 -19.91
CA THR A 297 -21.62 -4.47 -19.64
C THR A 297 -23.11 -4.19 -19.57
N GLU A 298 -23.91 -4.71 -20.51
CA GLU A 298 -25.37 -4.60 -20.51
C GLU A 298 -25.97 -5.16 -19.22
N ARG A 299 -25.56 -6.37 -18.80
CA ARG A 299 -26.00 -6.98 -17.54
C ARG A 299 -25.57 -6.20 -16.29
N LEU A 300 -24.39 -5.58 -16.33
CA LEU A 300 -23.91 -4.70 -15.26
C LEU A 300 -24.79 -3.45 -15.15
N ASP A 301 -25.15 -2.82 -16.28
CA ASP A 301 -26.04 -1.66 -16.32
C ASP A 301 -27.43 -2.00 -15.75
N GLU A 302 -28.00 -3.13 -16.16
CA GLU A 302 -29.28 -3.65 -15.62
C GLU A 302 -29.19 -3.88 -14.10
N ALA A 303 -28.10 -4.49 -13.63
CA ALA A 303 -27.87 -4.76 -12.22
C ALA A 303 -27.77 -3.47 -11.39
N LEU A 304 -27.08 -2.44 -11.90
CA LEU A 304 -27.00 -1.13 -11.25
C LEU A 304 -28.38 -0.47 -11.17
N VAL A 305 -29.19 -0.50 -12.24
CA VAL A 305 -30.56 0.03 -12.23
C VAL A 305 -31.42 -0.73 -11.21
N GLN A 306 -31.28 -2.05 -11.12
CA GLN A 306 -32.03 -2.84 -10.14
C GLN A 306 -31.58 -2.57 -8.71
N GLN A 307 -30.27 -2.47 -8.44
CA GLN A 307 -29.74 -2.12 -7.12
C GLN A 307 -30.25 -0.75 -6.66
N GLN A 308 -30.30 0.24 -7.54
CA GLN A 308 -30.83 1.57 -7.21
C GLN A 308 -32.31 1.56 -6.81
N ARG A 309 -33.10 0.63 -7.41
CA ARG A 309 -34.52 0.50 -7.15
C ARG A 309 -34.85 -0.30 -5.90
N THR A 310 -34.08 -1.34 -5.60
CA THR A 310 -34.40 -2.36 -4.59
C THR A 310 -33.45 -2.37 -3.40
N ALA A 311 -32.33 -1.66 -3.49
CA ALA A 311 -31.19 -1.73 -2.55
C ALA A 311 -30.55 -3.15 -2.46
N SER A 312 -30.99 -4.13 -3.28
CA SER A 312 -30.39 -5.47 -3.32
C SER A 312 -29.24 -5.52 -4.33
N THR A 313 -28.15 -6.19 -3.97
CA THR A 313 -26.98 -6.40 -4.79
C THR A 313 -27.00 -7.75 -5.54
N GLU A 314 -28.03 -8.57 -5.37
CA GLU A 314 -28.12 -9.90 -5.99
C GLU A 314 -28.16 -9.85 -7.52
N ALA A 315 -28.71 -8.78 -8.10
CA ALA A 315 -28.75 -8.60 -9.56
C ALA A 315 -27.35 -8.63 -10.21
N HIS A 316 -26.31 -8.28 -9.45
CA HIS A 316 -24.93 -8.34 -9.94
C HIS A 316 -24.45 -9.77 -10.25
N PHE A 317 -25.08 -10.79 -9.72
CA PHE A 317 -24.75 -12.18 -10.07
C PHE A 317 -24.96 -12.48 -11.55
N ALA A 318 -25.86 -11.78 -12.25
CA ALA A 318 -26.12 -11.97 -13.67
C ALA A 318 -24.87 -11.74 -14.55
N TRP A 319 -23.99 -10.84 -14.16
CA TRP A 319 -22.73 -10.60 -14.87
C TRP A 319 -21.51 -11.21 -14.18
N LEU A 320 -21.52 -11.28 -12.84
CA LEU A 320 -20.39 -11.80 -12.06
C LEU A 320 -20.19 -13.31 -12.26
N VAL A 321 -21.27 -14.10 -12.22
CA VAL A 321 -21.18 -15.56 -12.39
C VAL A 321 -20.52 -15.94 -13.73
N PRO A 322 -20.99 -15.46 -14.90
CA PRO A 322 -20.32 -15.75 -16.16
C PRO A 322 -18.88 -15.24 -16.22
N LEU A 323 -18.59 -14.09 -15.59
CA LEU A 323 -17.23 -13.57 -15.52
C LEU A 323 -16.29 -14.48 -14.73
N LEU A 324 -16.77 -15.07 -13.63
CA LEU A 324 -16.00 -16.02 -12.84
C LEU A 324 -15.81 -17.35 -13.59
N GLU A 325 -16.89 -17.96 -14.06
CA GLU A 325 -16.87 -19.30 -14.65
C GLU A 325 -16.12 -19.35 -15.98
N GLU A 326 -16.27 -18.33 -16.81
CA GLU A 326 -15.76 -18.34 -18.17
C GLU A 326 -14.42 -17.60 -18.35
N TYR A 327 -14.02 -16.80 -17.39
CA TYR A 327 -12.78 -16.04 -17.49
C TYR A 327 -11.83 -16.26 -16.29
N TYR A 328 -12.26 -15.91 -15.06
CA TYR A 328 -11.35 -15.94 -13.92
C TYR A 328 -10.98 -17.36 -13.49
N ASP A 329 -11.96 -18.24 -13.31
CA ASP A 329 -11.69 -19.60 -12.82
C ASP A 329 -10.84 -20.43 -13.78
N PRO A 330 -11.09 -20.43 -15.11
CA PRO A 330 -10.19 -21.07 -16.06
C PRO A 330 -8.76 -20.52 -16.02
N MET A 331 -8.61 -19.22 -15.88
CA MET A 331 -7.31 -18.57 -15.77
C MET A 331 -6.55 -19.02 -14.50
N TYR A 332 -7.21 -19.00 -13.33
CA TYR A 332 -6.60 -19.45 -12.08
C TYR A 332 -6.27 -20.95 -12.09
N ARG A 333 -7.17 -21.79 -12.58
CA ARG A 333 -6.92 -23.24 -12.72
C ARG A 333 -5.72 -23.53 -13.61
N TYR A 334 -5.57 -22.81 -14.71
CA TYR A 334 -4.40 -22.92 -15.58
C TYR A 334 -3.09 -22.50 -14.87
N GLN A 335 -3.12 -21.39 -14.12
CA GLN A 335 -1.96 -20.92 -13.35
C GLN A 335 -1.58 -21.91 -12.25
N LEU A 336 -2.55 -22.43 -11.51
CA LEU A 336 -2.35 -23.46 -10.47
C LEU A 336 -1.81 -24.76 -11.08
N GLY A 337 -2.27 -25.15 -12.26
CA GLY A 337 -1.77 -26.32 -12.98
C GLY A 337 -0.27 -26.22 -13.27
N LYS A 338 0.23 -25.04 -13.62
CA LYS A 338 1.68 -24.80 -13.81
C LYS A 338 2.51 -24.94 -12.52
N LYS A 339 1.88 -24.79 -11.37
CA LYS A 339 2.48 -24.87 -10.04
C LYS A 339 2.16 -26.18 -9.30
N ALA A 340 1.58 -27.18 -9.98
CA ALA A 340 1.09 -28.42 -9.37
C ALA A 340 2.13 -29.12 -8.48
N GLY A 341 3.39 -29.17 -8.90
CA GLY A 341 4.49 -29.78 -8.13
C GLY A 341 4.89 -29.05 -6.83
N LYS A 342 4.34 -27.86 -6.59
CA LYS A 342 4.61 -27.05 -5.40
C LYS A 342 3.44 -27.05 -4.40
N ILE A 343 2.31 -27.63 -4.79
CA ILE A 343 1.11 -27.64 -3.95
C ILE A 343 1.28 -28.70 -2.86
N LEU A 344 1.36 -28.24 -1.61
CA LEU A 344 1.48 -29.11 -0.44
C LEU A 344 0.14 -29.47 0.17
N PHE A 345 -0.86 -28.60 0.03
CA PHE A 345 -2.18 -28.82 0.60
C PHE A 345 -3.28 -28.19 -0.26
N ARG A 346 -4.46 -28.81 -0.28
CA ARG A 346 -5.70 -28.29 -0.86
C ARG A 346 -6.85 -28.56 0.10
N GLY A 347 -7.75 -27.60 0.23
CA GLY A 347 -8.94 -27.74 1.07
C GLY A 347 -9.73 -26.46 1.18
N SER A 348 -10.81 -26.52 1.94
CA SER A 348 -11.59 -25.34 2.32
C SER A 348 -10.74 -24.31 3.09
N TRP A 349 -11.27 -23.11 3.20
CA TRP A 349 -10.61 -22.05 3.98
C TRP A 349 -10.21 -22.50 5.40
N GLN A 350 -11.14 -23.21 6.10
CA GLN A 350 -10.91 -23.72 7.45
C GLN A 350 -9.84 -24.80 7.48
N GLU A 351 -9.83 -25.72 6.51
CA GLU A 351 -8.83 -26.79 6.44
C GLU A 351 -7.44 -26.25 6.13
N VAL A 352 -7.32 -25.27 5.23
CA VAL A 352 -6.04 -24.59 4.95
C VAL A 352 -5.57 -23.80 6.18
N ALA A 353 -6.47 -23.08 6.87
CA ALA A 353 -6.14 -22.39 8.13
C ALA A 353 -5.61 -23.36 9.20
N ALA A 354 -6.26 -24.50 9.39
CA ALA A 354 -5.84 -25.54 10.34
C ALA A 354 -4.52 -26.20 9.92
N TRP A 355 -4.29 -26.42 8.63
CA TRP A 355 -3.01 -26.95 8.12
C TRP A 355 -1.85 -25.99 8.36
N LEU A 356 -2.05 -24.69 8.15
CA LEU A 356 -1.05 -23.65 8.39
C LEU A 356 -0.72 -23.45 9.88
N ALA A 357 -1.59 -23.89 10.79
CA ALA A 357 -1.38 -23.77 12.23
C ALA A 357 -0.42 -24.85 12.80
N LYS A 358 -0.14 -25.89 12.02
CA LYS A 358 0.83 -26.95 12.35
C LYS A 358 2.26 -26.52 12.01
#